data_5d713f014c76af3660528da578e15cb8
#
_entry.id   5d713f014c76af3660528da578e15cb8
#
_cell.length_a   1.000
_cell.length_b   1.000
_cell.length_c   1.000
_cell.angle_alpha   90.00
_cell.angle_beta   90.00
_cell.angle_gamma   90.00
#
_symmetry.space_group_name_H-M   'P 1'
#
loop_
_entity.id
_entity.type
_entity.pdbx_description
1 polymer ?
#
loop_
_entity_poly.entity_id
_entity_poly.type
_entity_poly.pdbx_seq_one_letter_code
_entity_poly.pdbx_strand_id
1 'polypeptide(L)'
;MTEQTIRTQMLLGEGALARLRGSRVAVLGLGGVGSWCTEALARAGVGALTLVDEDTVSESNLNRQCCALHSTIGQPKAAVMAARVHDIDPTIAVDARTERYEAATRERFFDTEYDYIADCIDLVSCKVDLIRTAHARGIPIVSALGTGNKLDASRFELCDISQTSGCPFARVVRRELRSAGITHHAVVFSPEPAMTPEALCAPPPGRRSVPGSLPWVPGSAGLLLAQKIVLDLCAAPEARI
;
A
#
# COMPACT_ATOMS: atom_id res chain seq x y z
N MET A 1 3.32 -24.26 14.52
CA MET A 1 2.45 -23.21 15.09
C MET A 1 3.34 -22.32 15.94
N THR A 2 3.39 -21.02 15.69
CA THR A 2 4.13 -20.07 16.53
C THR A 2 3.12 -19.31 17.41
N GLU A 3 3.47 -18.99 18.64
CA GLU A 3 2.60 -18.18 19.53
C GLU A 3 2.23 -16.83 18.90
N GLN A 4 3.11 -16.29 18.07
CA GLN A 4 2.96 -15.02 17.38
C GLN A 4 1.69 -14.91 16.52
N THR A 5 1.30 -15.96 15.81
CA THR A 5 0.13 -15.96 14.90
C THR A 5 -1.10 -16.67 15.46
N ILE A 6 -1.06 -17.10 16.71
CA ILE A 6 -2.16 -17.90 17.31
C ILE A 6 -3.50 -17.14 17.30
N ARG A 7 -3.49 -15.83 17.57
CA ARG A 7 -4.73 -15.02 17.56
C ARG A 7 -5.28 -14.83 16.16
N THR A 8 -4.43 -14.72 15.13
CA THR A 8 -4.83 -14.71 13.73
C THR A 8 -5.47 -16.05 13.36
N GLN A 9 -4.83 -17.16 13.78
CA GLN A 9 -5.36 -18.51 13.52
C GLN A 9 -6.70 -18.75 14.19
N MET A 10 -6.94 -18.22 15.40
CA MET A 10 -8.24 -18.35 16.09
C MET A 10 -9.40 -17.75 15.28
N LEU A 11 -9.15 -16.72 14.48
CA LEU A 11 -10.17 -16.05 13.67
C LEU A 11 -10.27 -16.61 12.25
N LEU A 12 -9.14 -16.87 11.62
CA LEU A 12 -9.08 -17.23 10.20
C LEU A 12 -8.95 -18.74 9.96
N GLY A 13 -8.54 -19.51 10.98
CA GLY A 13 -8.29 -20.94 10.90
C GLY A 13 -6.89 -21.27 10.36
N GLU A 14 -6.49 -22.54 10.56
CA GLU A 14 -5.14 -23.03 10.20
C GLU A 14 -4.89 -23.00 8.69
N GLY A 15 -5.87 -23.40 7.89
CA GLY A 15 -5.75 -23.42 6.42
C GLY A 15 -5.56 -22.02 5.82
N ALA A 16 -6.22 -21.00 6.37
CA ALA A 16 -6.03 -19.61 5.95
C ALA A 16 -4.63 -19.10 6.32
N LEU A 17 -4.16 -19.40 7.53
CA LEU A 17 -2.81 -19.03 7.96
C LEU A 17 -1.74 -19.72 7.12
N ALA A 18 -1.94 -20.99 6.73
CA ALA A 18 -1.02 -21.68 5.84
C ALA A 18 -0.95 -21.01 4.45
N ARG A 19 -2.09 -20.54 3.90
CA ARG A 19 -2.12 -19.76 2.65
C ARG A 19 -1.37 -18.44 2.78
N LEU A 20 -1.56 -17.70 3.87
CA LEU A 20 -0.82 -16.45 4.11
C LEU A 20 0.69 -16.68 4.16
N ARG A 21 1.14 -17.71 4.87
CA ARG A 21 2.55 -18.07 4.95
C ARG A 21 3.15 -18.49 3.60
N GLY A 22 2.34 -19.06 2.72
CA GLY A 22 2.75 -19.40 1.35
C GLY A 22 2.68 -18.24 0.37
N SER A 23 2.10 -17.10 0.76
CA SER A 23 1.84 -15.98 -0.15
C SER A 23 2.98 -14.98 -0.19
N ARG A 24 3.17 -14.38 -1.38
CA ARG A 24 4.08 -13.26 -1.64
C ARG A 24 3.29 -12.01 -2.03
N VAL A 25 3.49 -10.93 -1.27
CA VAL A 25 2.84 -9.64 -1.53
C VAL A 25 3.89 -8.57 -1.87
N ALA A 26 3.67 -7.83 -2.96
CA ALA A 26 4.45 -6.64 -3.26
C ALA A 26 3.77 -5.39 -2.69
N VAL A 27 4.52 -4.54 -2.00
CA VAL A 27 4.06 -3.22 -1.53
C VAL A 27 4.88 -2.15 -2.24
N LEU A 28 4.25 -1.39 -3.11
CA LEU A 28 4.91 -0.32 -3.87
C LEU A 28 4.54 1.04 -3.28
N GLY A 29 5.54 1.76 -2.77
CA GLY A 29 5.42 2.98 -1.98
C GLY A 29 5.32 2.68 -0.48
N LEU A 30 6.32 3.11 0.31
CA LEU A 30 6.42 2.85 1.76
C LEU A 30 6.25 4.14 2.57
N GLY A 31 5.45 5.06 2.06
CA GLY A 31 5.06 6.29 2.75
C GLY A 31 4.05 6.05 3.88
N GLY A 32 3.19 7.06 4.13
CA GLY A 32 2.19 7.00 5.20
C GLY A 32 1.17 5.87 5.09
N VAL A 33 0.88 5.39 3.88
CA VAL A 33 -0.04 4.26 3.65
C VAL A 33 0.73 2.94 3.64
N GLY A 34 1.74 2.82 2.77
CA GLY A 34 2.39 1.54 2.53
C GLY A 34 3.21 1.03 3.71
N SER A 35 3.79 1.92 4.53
CA SER A 35 4.51 1.47 5.73
C SER A 35 3.57 0.80 6.75
N TRP A 36 2.35 1.33 6.96
CA TRP A 36 1.35 0.70 7.81
C TRP A 36 0.72 -0.56 7.19
N CYS A 37 0.57 -0.58 5.86
CA CYS A 37 0.15 -1.78 5.14
C CYS A 37 1.17 -2.91 5.34
N THR A 38 2.46 -2.64 5.14
CA THR A 38 3.56 -3.58 5.36
C THR A 38 3.58 -4.13 6.79
N GLU A 39 3.45 -3.25 7.78
CA GLU A 39 3.37 -3.61 9.20
C GLU A 39 2.24 -4.62 9.45
N ALA A 40 1.06 -4.33 8.93
CA ALA A 40 -0.11 -5.19 9.13
C ALA A 40 0.02 -6.54 8.40
N LEU A 41 0.56 -6.57 7.17
CA LEU A 41 0.79 -7.80 6.41
C LEU A 41 1.79 -8.73 7.13
N ALA A 42 2.89 -8.17 7.64
CA ALA A 42 3.87 -8.92 8.41
C ALA A 42 3.24 -9.54 9.68
N ARG A 43 2.49 -8.75 10.45
CA ARG A 43 1.79 -9.22 11.66
C ARG A 43 0.68 -10.23 11.39
N ALA A 44 0.05 -10.17 10.22
CA ALA A 44 -0.96 -11.14 9.79
C ALA A 44 -0.36 -12.49 9.41
N GLY A 45 0.94 -12.58 9.13
CA GLY A 45 1.64 -13.82 8.80
C GLY A 45 1.81 -14.08 7.31
N VAL A 46 1.86 -13.03 6.47
CA VAL A 46 2.27 -13.14 5.06
C VAL A 46 3.73 -13.60 5.00
N GLY A 47 4.01 -14.65 4.21
CA GLY A 47 5.31 -15.31 4.25
C GLY A 47 6.41 -14.66 3.42
N ALA A 48 6.05 -13.82 2.43
CA ALA A 48 7.05 -13.10 1.63
C ALA A 48 6.55 -11.70 1.25
N LEU A 49 7.43 -10.71 1.37
CA LEU A 49 7.16 -9.31 1.05
C LEU A 49 8.22 -8.75 0.11
N THR A 50 7.80 -8.14 -1.00
CA THR A 50 8.66 -7.28 -1.82
C THR A 50 8.31 -5.83 -1.51
N LEU A 51 9.27 -5.06 -1.01
CA LEU A 51 9.10 -3.69 -0.51
C LEU A 51 9.82 -2.71 -1.42
N VAL A 52 9.07 -1.83 -2.08
CA VAL A 52 9.60 -0.93 -3.11
C VAL A 52 9.37 0.53 -2.72
N ASP A 53 10.43 1.29 -2.54
CA ASP A 53 10.39 2.75 -2.36
C ASP A 53 11.78 3.34 -2.66
N GLU A 54 11.85 4.43 -3.42
CA GLU A 54 13.13 5.09 -3.78
C GLU A 54 13.64 6.03 -2.69
N ASP A 55 12.75 6.49 -1.80
CA ASP A 55 13.05 7.55 -0.86
C ASP A 55 13.84 7.08 0.35
N THR A 56 14.50 8.03 0.99
CA THR A 56 15.01 7.93 2.36
C THR A 56 14.01 8.51 3.36
N VAL A 57 14.11 8.09 4.61
CA VAL A 57 13.34 8.66 5.72
C VAL A 57 13.79 10.10 5.96
N SER A 58 12.84 11.02 6.04
CA SER A 58 13.07 12.42 6.38
C SER A 58 12.32 12.82 7.66
N GLU A 59 12.77 13.90 8.30
CA GLU A 59 12.13 14.43 9.51
C GLU A 59 10.64 14.72 9.31
N SER A 60 10.26 15.24 8.11
CA SER A 60 8.87 15.51 7.76
C SER A 60 7.98 14.27 7.65
N ASN A 61 8.55 13.07 7.71
CA ASN A 61 7.81 11.81 7.70
C ASN A 61 7.40 11.32 9.10
N LEU A 62 8.06 11.82 10.16
CA LEU A 62 7.91 11.36 11.55
C LEU A 62 6.45 11.38 12.02
N ASN A 63 5.67 12.34 11.55
CA ASN A 63 4.30 12.51 12.00
C ASN A 63 3.33 11.41 11.53
N ARG A 64 3.67 10.61 10.48
CA ARG A 64 2.68 9.70 9.86
C ARG A 64 3.21 8.40 9.27
N GLN A 65 4.52 8.28 9.00
CA GLN A 65 5.09 7.08 8.38
C GLN A 65 5.64 6.13 9.46
N CYS A 66 5.23 4.87 9.43
CA CYS A 66 5.65 3.85 10.40
C CYS A 66 7.16 3.59 10.38
N CYS A 67 7.80 3.77 9.21
CA CYS A 67 9.25 3.64 9.04
C CYS A 67 10.05 4.80 9.65
N ALA A 68 9.39 5.93 9.96
CA ALA A 68 10.08 7.16 10.33
C ALA A 68 10.21 7.27 11.86
N LEU A 69 11.44 7.19 12.33
CA LEU A 69 11.88 7.42 13.70
C LEU A 69 13.13 8.33 13.64
N HIS A 70 13.46 9.02 14.74
CA HIS A 70 14.71 9.80 14.78
C HIS A 70 15.95 8.95 14.45
N SER A 71 15.95 7.68 14.86
CA SER A 71 17.03 6.73 14.58
C SER A 71 17.11 6.24 13.13
N THR A 72 16.05 6.45 12.32
CA THR A 72 15.99 5.99 10.93
C THR A 72 16.11 7.11 9.90
N ILE A 73 16.14 8.38 10.32
CA ILE A 73 16.33 9.53 9.41
C ILE A 73 17.57 9.34 8.53
N GLY A 74 17.43 9.54 7.23
CA GLY A 74 18.49 9.36 6.22
C GLY A 74 18.64 7.94 5.70
N GLN A 75 18.02 6.93 6.30
CA GLN A 75 18.07 5.54 5.82
C GLN A 75 17.04 5.30 4.71
N PRO A 76 17.31 4.40 3.74
CA PRO A 76 16.33 4.02 2.73
C PRO A 76 15.07 3.41 3.37
N LYS A 77 13.88 3.88 2.98
CA LYS A 77 12.60 3.40 3.55
C LYS A 77 12.43 1.90 3.38
N ALA A 78 12.80 1.36 2.21
CA ALA A 78 12.70 -0.08 1.94
C ALA A 78 13.56 -0.90 2.92
N ALA A 79 14.79 -0.46 3.20
CA ALA A 79 15.69 -1.13 4.15
C ALA A 79 15.16 -1.04 5.59
N VAL A 80 14.66 0.13 6.00
CA VAL A 80 14.07 0.32 7.34
C VAL A 80 12.86 -0.59 7.54
N MET A 81 11.97 -0.66 6.55
CA MET A 81 10.79 -1.53 6.64
C MET A 81 11.17 -3.01 6.59
N ALA A 82 12.19 -3.40 5.84
CA ALA A 82 12.68 -4.77 5.84
C ALA A 82 13.22 -5.19 7.23
N ALA A 83 14.03 -4.33 7.85
CA ALA A 83 14.51 -4.57 9.20
C ALA A 83 13.36 -4.70 10.20
N ARG A 84 12.34 -3.84 10.08
CA ARG A 84 11.14 -3.88 10.92
C ARG A 84 10.32 -5.16 10.72
N VAL A 85 10.17 -5.61 9.47
CA VAL A 85 9.48 -6.88 9.17
C VAL A 85 10.23 -8.07 9.81
N HIS A 86 11.55 -8.10 9.71
CA HIS A 86 12.34 -9.16 10.33
C HIS A 86 12.31 -9.11 11.88
N ASP A 87 12.16 -7.93 12.48
CA ASP A 87 11.98 -7.80 13.93
C ASP A 87 10.57 -8.26 14.38
N ILE A 88 9.57 -8.17 13.50
CA ILE A 88 8.23 -8.73 13.73
C ILE A 88 8.25 -10.25 13.56
N ASP A 89 8.79 -10.75 12.45
CA ASP A 89 8.91 -12.17 12.16
C ASP A 89 10.14 -12.44 11.28
N PRO A 90 11.23 -13.01 11.84
CA PRO A 90 12.46 -13.26 11.09
C PRO A 90 12.31 -14.34 10.00
N THR A 91 11.19 -15.05 9.95
CA THR A 91 10.94 -16.08 8.94
C THR A 91 10.33 -15.53 7.64
N ILE A 92 9.87 -14.28 7.64
CA ILE A 92 9.34 -13.64 6.44
C ILE A 92 10.48 -13.36 5.46
N ALA A 93 10.34 -13.86 4.23
CA ALA A 93 11.25 -13.53 3.14
C ALA A 93 11.02 -12.08 2.68
N VAL A 94 12.02 -11.21 2.78
CA VAL A 94 11.89 -9.81 2.38
C VAL A 94 12.85 -9.48 1.25
N ASP A 95 12.30 -8.95 0.16
CA ASP A 95 13.04 -8.33 -0.94
C ASP A 95 12.84 -6.81 -0.89
N ALA A 96 13.85 -6.08 -0.46
CA ALA A 96 13.82 -4.62 -0.28
C ALA A 96 14.50 -3.92 -1.45
N ARG A 97 13.72 -3.17 -2.23
CA ARG A 97 14.17 -2.48 -3.45
C ARG A 97 14.12 -0.96 -3.25
N THR A 98 15.29 -0.33 -3.17
CA THR A 98 15.43 1.13 -3.12
C THR A 98 15.41 1.68 -4.56
N GLU A 99 14.25 1.55 -5.19
CA GLU A 99 14.04 1.88 -6.60
C GLU A 99 12.67 2.54 -6.78
N ARG A 100 12.55 3.35 -7.85
CA ARG A 100 11.27 3.89 -8.30
C ARG A 100 10.63 2.95 -9.33
N TYR A 101 9.34 2.65 -9.13
CA TYR A 101 8.54 2.03 -10.15
C TYR A 101 8.18 3.04 -11.25
N GLU A 102 8.57 2.74 -12.47
CA GLU A 102 8.23 3.52 -13.67
C GLU A 102 7.92 2.59 -14.86
N ALA A 103 7.14 3.12 -15.83
CA ALA A 103 6.78 2.35 -17.02
C ALA A 103 8.00 1.81 -17.80
N ALA A 104 9.10 2.57 -17.82
CA ALA A 104 10.34 2.19 -18.52
C ALA A 104 11.09 1.04 -17.83
N THR A 105 10.92 0.87 -16.51
CA THR A 105 11.63 -0.13 -15.70
C THR A 105 10.70 -1.21 -15.16
N ARG A 106 9.42 -1.21 -15.56
CA ARG A 106 8.36 -2.09 -14.99
C ARG A 106 8.75 -3.56 -14.95
N GLU A 107 9.41 -4.10 -15.99
CA GLU A 107 9.74 -5.51 -16.07
C GLU A 107 10.63 -5.99 -14.93
N ARG A 108 11.44 -5.12 -14.37
CA ARG A 108 12.29 -5.42 -13.19
C ARG A 108 11.48 -5.68 -11.92
N PHE A 109 10.25 -5.17 -11.85
CA PHE A 109 9.35 -5.35 -10.71
C PHE A 109 8.41 -6.55 -10.87
N PHE A 110 8.42 -7.20 -12.02
CA PHE A 110 7.66 -8.40 -12.33
C PHE A 110 8.55 -9.58 -12.71
N ASP A 111 9.80 -9.57 -12.28
CA ASP A 111 10.76 -10.68 -12.34
C ASP A 111 10.43 -11.78 -11.31
N THR A 112 9.53 -11.50 -10.41
CA THR A 112 9.04 -12.37 -9.34
C THR A 112 7.52 -12.50 -9.45
N GLU A 113 6.99 -13.69 -9.19
CA GLU A 113 5.54 -13.91 -9.11
C GLU A 113 4.99 -13.38 -7.79
N TYR A 114 3.88 -12.65 -7.86
CA TYR A 114 3.16 -12.11 -6.71
C TYR A 114 1.76 -12.69 -6.65
N ASP A 115 1.33 -13.08 -5.45
CA ASP A 115 -0.06 -13.44 -5.18
C ASP A 115 -0.96 -12.22 -5.04
N TYR A 116 -0.36 -11.06 -4.67
CA TYR A 116 -1.08 -9.80 -4.53
C TYR A 116 -0.14 -8.59 -4.60
N ILE A 117 -0.69 -7.44 -5.06
CA ILE A 117 0.02 -6.16 -5.07
C ILE A 117 -0.75 -5.14 -4.24
N ALA A 118 -0.07 -4.48 -3.29
CA ALA A 118 -0.52 -3.30 -2.59
C ALA A 118 0.05 -2.05 -3.26
N ASP A 119 -0.78 -1.31 -3.99
CA ASP A 119 -0.37 -0.07 -4.64
C ASP A 119 -0.58 1.13 -3.73
N CYS A 120 0.51 1.63 -3.17
CA CYS A 120 0.58 2.80 -2.31
C CYS A 120 1.30 3.99 -2.97
N ILE A 121 1.51 3.94 -4.30
CA ILE A 121 2.17 5.00 -5.07
C ILE A 121 1.28 6.24 -5.13
N ASP A 122 1.86 7.42 -4.98
CA ASP A 122 1.16 8.70 -5.05
C ASP A 122 1.26 9.40 -6.43
N LEU A 123 2.16 8.95 -7.31
CA LEU A 123 2.32 9.46 -8.66
C LEU A 123 1.35 8.78 -9.63
N VAL A 124 0.42 9.56 -10.21
CA VAL A 124 -0.66 9.03 -11.06
C VAL A 124 -0.16 8.19 -12.23
N SER A 125 0.87 8.63 -12.94
CA SER A 125 1.40 7.90 -14.11
C SER A 125 1.92 6.52 -13.73
N CYS A 126 2.70 6.43 -12.67
CA CYS A 126 3.24 5.15 -12.16
C CYS A 126 2.13 4.25 -11.62
N LYS A 127 1.18 4.82 -10.85
CA LYS A 127 0.01 4.09 -10.33
C LYS A 127 -0.83 3.48 -11.45
N VAL A 128 -1.19 4.27 -12.45
CA VAL A 128 -2.01 3.79 -13.59
C VAL A 128 -1.26 2.71 -14.38
N ASP A 129 0.03 2.89 -14.61
CA ASP A 129 0.86 1.89 -15.29
C ASP A 129 0.94 0.57 -14.50
N LEU A 130 1.16 0.64 -13.18
CA LEU A 130 1.18 -0.52 -12.29
C LEU A 130 -0.16 -1.28 -12.32
N ILE A 131 -1.28 -0.56 -12.17
CA ILE A 131 -2.62 -1.17 -12.20
C ILE A 131 -2.85 -1.87 -13.55
N ARG A 132 -2.55 -1.20 -14.67
CA ARG A 132 -2.71 -1.78 -16.01
C ARG A 132 -1.87 -3.03 -16.19
N THR A 133 -0.62 -3.00 -15.72
CA THR A 133 0.31 -4.13 -15.84
C THR A 133 -0.16 -5.31 -15.00
N ALA A 134 -0.59 -5.08 -13.76
CA ALA A 134 -1.13 -6.12 -12.89
C ALA A 134 -2.39 -6.76 -13.50
N HIS A 135 -3.35 -5.95 -13.98
CA HIS A 135 -4.54 -6.46 -14.67
C HIS A 135 -4.20 -7.30 -15.90
N ALA A 136 -3.26 -6.82 -16.74
CA ALA A 136 -2.84 -7.56 -17.94
C ALA A 136 -2.17 -8.91 -17.64
N ARG A 137 -1.55 -9.01 -16.44
CA ARG A 137 -0.90 -10.24 -15.95
C ARG A 137 -1.79 -11.11 -15.07
N GLY A 138 -3.03 -10.69 -14.80
CA GLY A 138 -3.95 -11.41 -13.91
C GLY A 138 -3.51 -11.42 -12.44
N ILE A 139 -2.67 -10.46 -12.02
CA ILE A 139 -2.22 -10.36 -10.63
C ILE A 139 -3.21 -9.51 -9.84
N PRO A 140 -3.77 -10.04 -8.73
CA PRO A 140 -4.64 -9.27 -7.85
C PRO A 140 -3.93 -8.01 -7.31
N ILE A 141 -4.64 -6.87 -7.37
CA ILE A 141 -4.09 -5.59 -6.93
C ILE A 141 -5.16 -4.74 -6.27
N VAL A 142 -4.81 -4.05 -5.19
CA VAL A 142 -5.65 -3.02 -4.55
C VAL A 142 -4.85 -1.74 -4.38
N SER A 143 -5.48 -0.59 -4.64
CA SER A 143 -4.80 0.71 -4.62
C SER A 143 -5.33 1.63 -3.55
N ALA A 144 -4.43 2.31 -2.82
CA ALA A 144 -4.80 3.48 -2.02
C ALA A 144 -4.95 4.70 -2.91
N LEU A 145 -6.04 5.44 -2.74
CA LEU A 145 -6.23 6.73 -3.36
C LEU A 145 -5.85 7.87 -2.38
N GLY A 146 -6.13 9.13 -2.74
CA GLY A 146 -5.64 10.29 -2.00
C GLY A 146 -6.01 10.31 -0.51
N THR A 147 -5.01 10.28 0.36
CA THR A 147 -5.14 10.33 1.82
C THR A 147 -4.73 11.69 2.41
N GLY A 148 -4.15 12.58 1.61
CA GLY A 148 -3.77 13.92 2.06
C GLY A 148 -4.94 14.88 2.24
N ASN A 149 -4.76 15.89 3.12
CA ASN A 149 -5.73 16.96 3.38
C ASN A 149 -7.07 16.46 3.92
N LYS A 150 -7.06 15.42 4.74
CA LYS A 150 -8.22 14.80 5.37
C LYS A 150 -8.02 14.67 6.87
N LEU A 151 -9.12 14.64 7.63
CA LEU A 151 -9.12 14.57 9.08
C LEU A 151 -9.76 13.29 9.61
N ASP A 152 -10.78 12.79 8.93
CA ASP A 152 -11.65 11.72 9.42
C ASP A 152 -11.30 10.36 8.81
N ALA A 153 -10.57 9.55 9.56
CA ALA A 153 -10.20 8.20 9.17
C ALA A 153 -11.41 7.24 9.11
N SER A 154 -12.50 7.54 9.80
CA SER A 154 -13.70 6.68 9.81
C SER A 154 -14.46 6.70 8.46
N ARG A 155 -14.12 7.65 7.58
CA ARG A 155 -14.72 7.80 6.25
C ARG A 155 -13.99 7.05 5.14
N PHE A 156 -12.95 6.27 5.48
CA PHE A 156 -12.36 5.40 4.47
C PHE A 156 -13.26 4.25 4.09
N GLU A 157 -13.37 4.01 2.80
CA GLU A 157 -14.15 2.95 2.19
C GLU A 157 -13.26 2.06 1.32
N LEU A 158 -13.50 0.76 1.39
CA LEU A 158 -12.98 -0.22 0.45
C LEU A 158 -14.07 -0.50 -0.57
N CYS A 159 -13.89 -0.09 -1.81
CA CYS A 159 -14.90 -0.21 -2.86
C CYS A 159 -14.28 -0.37 -4.26
N ASP A 160 -15.15 -0.51 -5.25
CA ASP A 160 -14.73 -0.41 -6.65
C ASP A 160 -14.49 1.05 -7.06
N ILE A 161 -13.48 1.30 -7.89
CA ILE A 161 -13.12 2.65 -8.35
C ILE A 161 -14.28 3.36 -9.06
N SER A 162 -15.21 2.62 -9.68
CA SER A 162 -16.41 3.19 -10.33
C SER A 162 -17.34 3.87 -9.33
N GLN A 163 -17.33 3.47 -8.06
CA GLN A 163 -18.16 3.97 -6.97
C GLN A 163 -17.55 5.19 -6.27
N THR A 164 -16.29 5.52 -6.56
CA THR A 164 -15.62 6.64 -5.89
C THR A 164 -16.19 7.99 -6.25
N SER A 165 -16.29 8.89 -5.27
CA SER A 165 -16.78 10.26 -5.41
C SER A 165 -15.98 11.26 -4.57
N GLY A 166 -16.13 12.56 -4.82
CA GLY A 166 -15.57 13.62 -3.98
C GLY A 166 -14.04 13.79 -4.02
N CYS A 167 -13.26 12.76 -4.30
CA CYS A 167 -11.80 12.81 -4.30
C CYS A 167 -11.23 13.21 -5.68
N PRO A 168 -10.47 14.32 -5.80
CA PRO A 168 -9.86 14.73 -7.08
C PRO A 168 -8.86 13.70 -7.62
N PHE A 169 -8.06 13.09 -6.75
CA PHE A 169 -7.09 12.05 -7.13
C PHE A 169 -7.80 10.81 -7.70
N ALA A 170 -8.85 10.33 -7.03
CA ALA A 170 -9.68 9.22 -7.52
C ALA A 170 -10.30 9.52 -8.89
N ARG A 171 -10.75 10.77 -9.11
CA ARG A 171 -11.32 11.20 -10.41
C ARG A 171 -10.30 11.05 -11.54
N VAL A 172 -9.05 11.47 -11.31
CA VAL A 172 -7.99 11.37 -12.33
C VAL A 172 -7.65 9.90 -12.60
N VAL A 173 -7.37 9.10 -11.57
CA VAL A 173 -7.04 7.68 -11.72
C VAL A 173 -8.18 6.93 -12.44
N ARG A 174 -9.43 7.14 -12.04
CA ARG A 174 -10.61 6.51 -12.68
C ARG A 174 -10.73 6.87 -14.16
N ARG A 175 -10.47 8.13 -14.54
CA ARG A 175 -10.48 8.55 -15.94
C ARG A 175 -9.41 7.84 -16.76
N GLU A 176 -8.17 7.80 -16.24
CA GLU A 176 -7.04 7.17 -16.93
C GLU A 176 -7.24 5.64 -17.07
N LEU A 177 -7.77 4.98 -16.03
CA LEU A 177 -8.09 3.55 -16.10
C LEU A 177 -9.21 3.25 -17.11
N ARG A 178 -10.26 4.07 -17.14
CA ARG A 178 -11.33 3.93 -18.16
C ARG A 178 -10.79 4.08 -19.58
N SER A 179 -9.88 5.02 -19.83
CA SER A 179 -9.28 5.19 -21.14
C SER A 179 -8.43 3.98 -21.56
N ALA A 180 -7.97 3.19 -20.58
CA ALA A 180 -7.25 1.94 -20.78
C ALA A 180 -8.15 0.68 -20.79
N GLY A 181 -9.48 0.85 -20.77
CA GLY A 181 -10.46 -0.25 -20.76
C GLY A 181 -10.69 -0.90 -19.39
N ILE A 182 -10.10 -0.35 -18.31
CA ILE A 182 -10.28 -0.85 -16.94
C ILE A 182 -11.39 -0.05 -16.27
N THR A 183 -12.56 -0.65 -16.11
CA THR A 183 -13.74 -0.03 -15.49
C THR A 183 -13.93 -0.42 -14.02
N HIS A 184 -13.35 -1.55 -13.61
CA HIS A 184 -13.41 -2.09 -12.25
C HIS A 184 -12.01 -2.25 -11.67
N HIS A 185 -11.83 -1.77 -10.44
CA HIS A 185 -10.58 -1.88 -9.70
C HIS A 185 -10.81 -1.62 -8.22
N ALA A 186 -10.31 -2.51 -7.35
CA ALA A 186 -10.44 -2.38 -5.91
C ALA A 186 -9.59 -1.21 -5.37
N VAL A 187 -10.22 -0.33 -4.60
CA VAL A 187 -9.53 0.84 -4.03
C VAL A 187 -9.92 1.08 -2.58
N VAL A 188 -8.98 1.66 -1.83
CA VAL A 188 -9.25 2.31 -0.55
C VAL A 188 -9.25 3.82 -0.79
N PHE A 189 -10.36 4.49 -0.50
CA PHE A 189 -10.52 5.92 -0.68
C PHE A 189 -11.38 6.53 0.42
N SER A 190 -11.41 7.85 0.52
CA SER A 190 -12.34 8.56 1.41
C SER A 190 -13.10 9.61 0.59
N PRO A 191 -14.44 9.66 0.68
CA PRO A 191 -15.26 10.69 0.07
C PRO A 191 -15.17 12.05 0.77
N GLU A 192 -14.44 12.12 1.91
CA GLU A 192 -14.22 13.37 2.62
C GLU A 192 -13.66 14.45 1.69
N PRO A 193 -14.25 15.65 1.62
CA PRO A 193 -13.68 16.76 0.87
C PRO A 193 -12.28 17.11 1.39
N ALA A 194 -11.32 17.27 0.47
CA ALA A 194 -9.99 17.68 0.86
C ALA A 194 -10.00 19.11 1.41
N MET A 195 -9.40 19.33 2.57
CA MET A 195 -9.17 20.66 3.11
C MET A 195 -8.11 21.41 2.31
N THR A 196 -8.15 22.74 2.35
CA THR A 196 -7.05 23.58 1.85
C THR A 196 -6.04 23.72 2.99
N PRO A 197 -4.82 23.15 2.89
CA PRO A 197 -3.84 23.27 3.94
C PRO A 197 -3.20 24.69 3.93
N GLU A 198 -2.68 25.11 5.07
CA GLU A 198 -1.81 26.29 5.11
C GLU A 198 -0.53 26.04 4.32
N ALA A 199 -0.06 27.07 3.59
CA ALA A 199 1.17 27.00 2.82
C ALA A 199 2.39 27.31 3.70
N LEU A 200 2.81 26.33 4.52
CA LEU A 200 3.92 26.48 5.47
C LEU A 200 5.31 26.19 4.85
N CYS A 201 5.35 25.53 3.70
CA CYS A 201 6.60 25.20 3.00
C CYS A 201 6.41 25.21 1.47
N ALA A 202 7.50 25.44 0.74
CA ALA A 202 7.48 25.37 -0.71
C ALA A 202 7.28 23.92 -1.19
N PRO A 203 6.46 23.70 -2.24
CA PRO A 203 6.30 22.37 -2.80
C PRO A 203 7.58 21.90 -3.50
N PRO A 204 7.87 20.60 -3.48
CA PRO A 204 8.97 20.03 -4.27
C PRO A 204 8.79 20.30 -5.77
N PRO A 205 9.88 20.25 -6.56
CA PRO A 205 9.81 20.40 -8.01
C PRO A 205 8.77 19.46 -8.63
N GLY A 206 7.93 19.99 -9.52
CA GLY A 206 6.87 19.24 -10.19
C GLY A 206 5.57 19.05 -9.40
N ARG A 207 5.50 19.46 -8.13
CA ARG A 207 4.28 19.46 -7.31
C ARG A 207 3.70 20.86 -7.14
N ARG A 208 2.36 20.97 -7.10
CA ARG A 208 1.66 22.26 -6.93
C ARG A 208 1.54 22.69 -5.46
N SER A 209 1.54 21.73 -4.54
CA SER A 209 1.41 21.97 -3.10
C SER A 209 1.95 20.79 -2.32
N VAL A 210 2.25 21.01 -1.04
CA VAL A 210 2.51 19.96 -0.07
C VAL A 210 1.20 19.63 0.64
N PRO A 211 0.68 18.40 0.55
CA PRO A 211 -0.55 18.06 1.25
C PRO A 211 -0.30 17.96 2.77
N GLY A 212 -1.23 18.50 3.56
CA GLY A 212 -1.28 18.22 4.98
C GLY A 212 -1.62 16.75 5.25
N SER A 213 -1.16 16.20 6.36
CA SER A 213 -1.44 14.82 6.74
C SER A 213 -1.36 14.62 8.26
N LEU A 214 -2.15 13.68 8.76
CA LEU A 214 -2.24 13.27 10.16
C LEU A 214 -1.96 11.76 10.25
N PRO A 215 -1.41 11.26 11.39
CA PRO A 215 -0.95 9.87 11.47
C PRO A 215 -2.06 8.85 11.21
N TRP A 216 -3.25 9.07 11.74
CA TRP A 216 -4.37 8.13 11.63
C TRP A 216 -4.98 8.05 10.23
N VAL A 217 -4.88 9.09 9.42
CA VAL A 217 -5.52 9.12 8.10
C VAL A 217 -4.84 8.14 7.12
N PRO A 218 -3.55 8.30 6.77
CA PRO A 218 -2.89 7.33 5.91
C PRO A 218 -2.68 5.97 6.59
N GLY A 219 -2.52 5.94 7.92
CA GLY A 219 -2.41 4.71 8.69
C GLY A 219 -3.63 3.82 8.52
N SER A 220 -4.84 4.36 8.70
CA SER A 220 -6.09 3.61 8.51
C SER A 220 -6.26 3.11 7.09
N ALA A 221 -5.88 3.92 6.07
CA ALA A 221 -5.91 3.47 4.69
C ALA A 221 -4.96 2.28 4.45
N GLY A 222 -3.76 2.30 5.05
CA GLY A 222 -2.81 1.19 4.99
C GLY A 222 -3.33 -0.09 5.64
N LEU A 223 -3.98 0.04 6.80
CA LEU A 223 -4.61 -1.09 7.49
C LEU A 223 -5.78 -1.69 6.69
N LEU A 224 -6.60 -0.86 6.04
CA LEU A 224 -7.69 -1.32 5.16
C LEU A 224 -7.17 -2.04 3.90
N LEU A 225 -6.06 -1.57 3.31
CA LEU A 225 -5.39 -2.30 2.23
C LEU A 225 -4.94 -3.68 2.69
N ALA A 226 -4.25 -3.75 3.83
CA ALA A 226 -3.79 -5.01 4.41
C ALA A 226 -4.96 -5.95 4.73
N GLN A 227 -6.06 -5.42 5.29
CA GLN A 227 -7.29 -6.19 5.54
C GLN A 227 -7.81 -6.85 4.25
N LYS A 228 -7.95 -6.07 3.17
CA LYS A 228 -8.42 -6.58 1.87
C LYS A 228 -7.51 -7.70 1.37
N ILE A 229 -6.20 -7.47 1.34
CA ILE A 229 -5.20 -8.44 0.87
C ILE A 229 -5.25 -9.73 1.69
N VAL A 230 -5.23 -9.62 3.02
CA VAL A 230 -5.25 -10.77 3.92
C VAL A 230 -6.53 -11.60 3.74
N LEU A 231 -7.70 -10.95 3.68
CA LEU A 231 -8.97 -11.65 3.52
C LEU A 231 -9.07 -12.32 2.15
N ASP A 232 -8.61 -11.68 1.08
CA ASP A 232 -8.59 -12.28 -0.25
C ASP A 232 -7.65 -13.48 -0.34
N LEU A 233 -6.46 -13.39 0.24
CA LEU A 233 -5.50 -14.50 0.29
C LEU A 233 -6.01 -15.67 1.15
N CYS A 234 -6.79 -15.35 2.19
CA CYS A 234 -7.42 -16.36 3.06
C CYS A 234 -8.63 -17.05 2.43
N ALA A 235 -9.30 -16.42 1.45
CA ALA A 235 -10.43 -17.03 0.75
C ALA A 235 -10.00 -18.32 0.02
N ALA A 236 -10.87 -19.33 0.04
CA ALA A 236 -10.66 -20.52 -0.76
C ALA A 236 -10.64 -20.14 -2.27
N PRO A 237 -9.89 -20.86 -3.13
CA PRO A 237 -9.79 -20.52 -4.55
C PRO A 237 -11.14 -20.37 -5.27
N GLU A 238 -12.17 -21.06 -4.82
CA GLU A 238 -13.54 -20.99 -5.36
C GLU A 238 -14.31 -19.71 -4.98
N ALA A 239 -13.81 -18.92 -4.02
CA ALA A 239 -14.45 -17.69 -3.52
C ALA A 239 -13.75 -16.39 -4.00
N ARG A 240 -12.71 -16.51 -4.82
CA ARG A 240 -12.02 -15.37 -5.41
C ARG A 240 -12.74 -14.93 -6.68
N ILE A 241 -13.75 -14.06 -6.54
CA ILE A 241 -14.44 -13.39 -7.65
C ILE A 241 -14.10 -11.91 -7.63
#